data_5f745f2c3d0cbdc52a2f0f8e60182d2c
#
_entry.id   5f745f2c3d0cbdc52a2f0f8e60182d2c
#
_cell.length_a   1.000
_cell.length_b   1.000
_cell.length_c   1.000
_cell.angle_alpha   90.00
_cell.angle_beta   90.00
_cell.angle_gamma   90.00
#
_symmetry.space_group_name_H-M   'P 1'
#
loop_
_entity.id
_entity.type
_entity.pdbx_description
1 polymer ?
#
loop_
_entity_poly.entity_id
_entity_poly.type
_entity_poly.pdbx_seq_one_letter_code
_entity_poly.pdbx_strand_id
1 'polypeptide(L)'
;MNWVWRPGAAAEKASINVYTAASELRRPPVDPPVVESAHGTGLPYRIHVGDTLDVRFYSTPELNTKATVRSDGKISLELVGDIEAAAQTPEAFAKILGARYARELRNPTVTVVVQSFGGQVFVAGEVKRPTAISFAHGMTALQAIASAGGFRDTANLHGVVLMRVSNGEYRPHRLALNRAVAGKDLSSDLQLQPADVLYVPRTGIAEVNLIVDQYVKKVLPDLPYIPPIF
;
A
#
# COMPACT_ATOMS: atom_id res chain seq x y z
N MET A 1 -64.85 -69.37 -0.97
CA MET A 1 -63.56 -69.05 -0.26
C MET A 1 -63.52 -67.58 -0.02
N ASN A 2 -63.84 -67.22 1.24
CA ASN A 2 -63.98 -65.86 1.71
C ASN A 2 -62.59 -65.30 2.12
N TRP A 3 -62.17 -64.23 1.49
CA TRP A 3 -61.07 -63.44 2.02
C TRP A 3 -61.61 -62.17 2.69
N VAL A 4 -61.57 -62.18 4.02
CA VAL A 4 -61.96 -61.06 4.86
C VAL A 4 -60.79 -60.10 4.91
N TRP A 5 -60.97 -58.88 4.38
CA TRP A 5 -60.04 -57.77 4.52
C TRP A 5 -60.23 -57.16 5.92
N ARG A 6 -59.14 -57.14 6.75
CA ARG A 6 -59.15 -56.45 8.03
C ARG A 6 -58.40 -55.11 7.83
N PRO A 7 -59.00 -53.95 8.15
CA PRO A 7 -58.29 -52.71 8.26
C PRO A 7 -57.63 -52.67 9.64
N GLY A 8 -56.34 -52.62 9.66
CA GLY A 8 -55.48 -52.49 10.88
C GLY A 8 -54.49 -51.34 10.86
N ALA A 9 -54.64 -50.52 11.87
CA ALA A 9 -53.68 -49.66 12.44
C ALA A 9 -53.34 -48.31 11.75
N ALA A 10 -53.91 -47.34 12.35
CA ALA A 10 -53.45 -45.94 12.56
C ALA A 10 -52.18 -45.52 11.86
N ALA A 11 -52.32 -44.69 10.86
CA ALA A 11 -51.24 -43.77 10.44
C ALA A 11 -51.11 -42.65 11.49
N GLU A 12 -50.14 -42.79 12.35
CA GLU A 12 -49.74 -41.78 13.27
C GLU A 12 -49.11 -40.64 12.43
N LYS A 13 -49.81 -39.53 12.33
CA LYS A 13 -49.38 -38.32 11.67
C LYS A 13 -48.21 -37.74 12.49
N ALA A 14 -46.99 -38.07 12.11
CA ALA A 14 -45.83 -37.31 12.51
C ALA A 14 -45.94 -35.91 11.90
N SER A 15 -46.53 -34.99 12.63
CA SER A 15 -46.46 -33.56 12.32
C SER A 15 -45.03 -33.10 12.53
N ILE A 16 -44.28 -33.08 11.45
CA ILE A 16 -42.94 -32.47 11.43
C ILE A 16 -43.17 -30.98 11.69
N ASN A 17 -42.75 -30.55 12.87
CA ASN A 17 -42.81 -29.14 13.27
C ASN A 17 -41.75 -28.37 12.47
N VAL A 18 -42.18 -27.75 11.38
CA VAL A 18 -41.33 -26.97 10.46
C VAL A 18 -40.65 -25.77 11.16
N TYR A 19 -41.12 -25.39 12.34
CA TYR A 19 -40.58 -24.29 13.11
C TYR A 19 -39.32 -24.65 13.93
N THR A 20 -39.04 -25.94 14.16
CA THR A 20 -37.85 -26.35 14.94
C THR A 20 -36.57 -26.40 14.07
N ALA A 21 -36.74 -26.56 12.75
CA ALA A 21 -35.61 -26.61 11.83
C ALA A 21 -35.04 -25.22 11.47
N ALA A 22 -35.76 -24.12 11.74
CA ALA A 22 -35.31 -22.77 11.41
C ALA A 22 -34.43 -22.13 12.50
N SER A 23 -34.40 -22.71 13.70
CA SER A 23 -33.56 -22.18 14.81
C SER A 23 -32.14 -22.71 14.80
N GLU A 24 -31.86 -23.80 14.11
CA GLU A 24 -30.49 -24.36 14.02
C GLU A 24 -29.61 -23.77 12.88
N LEU A 25 -30.21 -22.97 11.99
CA LEU A 25 -29.48 -22.33 10.87
C LEU A 25 -28.97 -20.92 11.18
N ARG A 26 -29.20 -20.40 12.38
CA ARG A 26 -28.46 -19.21 12.82
C ARG A 26 -27.07 -19.62 13.29
N ARG A 27 -26.16 -19.79 12.32
CA ARG A 27 -24.75 -19.65 12.66
C ARG A 27 -24.60 -18.27 13.30
N PRO A 28 -23.98 -18.17 14.49
CA PRO A 28 -23.65 -16.86 15.03
C PRO A 28 -22.87 -16.11 13.96
N PRO A 29 -23.02 -14.78 13.84
CA PRO A 29 -22.19 -14.02 12.94
C PRO A 29 -20.74 -14.39 13.29
N VAL A 30 -20.05 -15.01 12.34
CA VAL A 30 -18.62 -15.20 12.44
C VAL A 30 -18.09 -13.79 12.33
N ASP A 31 -17.70 -13.21 13.45
CA ASP A 31 -16.96 -11.95 13.41
C ASP A 31 -15.86 -12.14 12.37
N PRO A 32 -15.73 -11.21 11.41
CA PRO A 32 -14.65 -11.31 10.45
C PRO A 32 -13.37 -11.45 11.27
N PRO A 33 -12.44 -12.34 10.88
CA PRO A 33 -11.21 -12.50 11.60
C PRO A 33 -10.63 -11.09 11.77
N VAL A 34 -10.39 -10.70 13.02
CA VAL A 34 -9.64 -9.49 13.33
C VAL A 34 -8.30 -9.73 12.66
N VAL A 35 -8.12 -9.18 11.48
CA VAL A 35 -6.81 -9.10 10.84
C VAL A 35 -6.04 -8.20 11.78
N GLU A 36 -5.38 -8.84 12.74
CA GLU A 36 -4.36 -8.18 13.54
C GLU A 36 -3.41 -7.58 12.51
N SER A 37 -3.53 -6.26 12.34
CA SER A 37 -2.70 -5.53 11.41
C SER A 37 -1.29 -5.91 11.80
N ALA A 38 -0.63 -6.74 10.97
CA ALA A 38 0.78 -7.01 11.10
C ALA A 38 1.43 -5.63 11.01
N HIS A 39 1.61 -5.02 12.16
CA HIS A 39 2.39 -3.81 12.30
C HIS A 39 3.78 -4.22 11.83
N GLY A 40 4.01 -3.93 10.56
CA GLY A 40 5.23 -4.29 9.90
C GLY A 40 6.39 -3.83 10.76
N THR A 41 7.34 -4.72 11.01
CA THR A 41 8.69 -4.43 11.47
C THR A 41 9.43 -3.57 10.44
N GLY A 42 8.70 -2.62 9.82
CA GLY A 42 9.20 -1.68 8.85
C GLY A 42 9.93 -0.54 9.55
N LEU A 43 10.99 -0.07 8.92
CA LEU A 43 11.66 1.16 9.31
C LEU A 43 10.62 2.29 9.46
N PRO A 44 10.78 3.20 10.44
CA PRO A 44 9.86 4.31 10.63
C PRO A 44 9.75 5.13 9.34
N TYR A 45 8.52 5.53 9.04
CA TYR A 45 8.25 6.35 7.87
C TYR A 45 9.07 7.63 7.91
N ARG A 46 9.64 8.01 6.78
CA ARG A 46 10.32 9.29 6.58
C ARG A 46 9.57 10.11 5.55
N ILE A 47 9.44 11.39 5.81
CA ILE A 47 8.81 12.36 4.92
C ILE A 47 9.57 12.42 3.59
N HIS A 48 8.85 12.39 2.48
CA HIS A 48 9.41 12.48 1.13
C HIS A 48 8.95 13.76 0.43
N VAL A 49 9.68 14.10 -0.62
CA VAL A 49 9.28 15.17 -1.55
C VAL A 49 7.91 14.84 -2.14
N GLY A 50 7.04 15.84 -2.18
CA GLY A 50 5.66 15.71 -2.67
C GLY A 50 4.64 15.29 -1.61
N ASP A 51 5.05 14.88 -0.41
CA ASP A 51 4.13 14.59 0.68
C ASP A 51 3.38 15.86 1.09
N THR A 52 2.11 15.71 1.43
CA THR A 52 1.34 16.79 2.06
C THR A 52 1.24 16.55 3.54
N LEU A 53 1.77 17.49 4.31
CA LEU A 53 1.78 17.48 5.76
C LEU A 53 0.66 18.38 6.29
N ASP A 54 -0.10 17.89 7.26
CA ASP A 54 -1.07 18.66 8.05
C ASP A 54 -0.37 19.01 9.39
N VAL A 55 0.03 20.27 9.51
CA VAL A 55 0.72 20.81 10.69
C VAL A 55 -0.31 21.45 11.57
N ARG A 56 -0.45 20.97 12.81
CA ARG A 56 -1.44 21.42 13.76
C ARG A 56 -0.80 21.93 15.04
N PHE A 57 -1.29 23.09 15.47
CA PHE A 57 -0.91 23.75 16.73
C PHE A 57 -2.06 23.64 17.71
N TYR A 58 -1.81 23.04 18.89
CA TYR A 58 -2.86 22.87 19.89
C TYR A 58 -3.34 24.19 20.47
N SER A 59 -2.40 25.09 20.79
CA SER A 59 -2.71 26.37 21.47
C SER A 59 -2.98 27.53 20.52
N THR A 60 -2.73 27.37 19.20
CA THR A 60 -2.79 28.44 18.19
C THR A 60 -3.37 27.88 16.89
N PRO A 61 -4.66 27.46 16.88
CA PRO A 61 -5.26 26.79 15.71
C PRO A 61 -5.26 27.61 14.42
N GLU A 62 -5.13 28.93 14.52
CA GLU A 62 -5.02 29.86 13.38
C GLU A 62 -3.77 29.62 12.53
N LEU A 63 -2.73 28.99 13.11
CA LEU A 63 -1.50 28.59 12.39
C LEU A 63 -1.59 27.18 11.79
N ASN A 64 -2.70 26.48 11.99
CA ASN A 64 -2.89 25.17 11.35
C ASN A 64 -2.83 25.31 9.83
N THR A 65 -1.98 24.52 9.22
CA THR A 65 -1.78 24.62 7.78
C THR A 65 -1.45 23.28 7.17
N LYS A 66 -1.82 23.14 5.89
CA LYS A 66 -1.41 22.02 5.06
C LYS A 66 -0.33 22.50 4.11
N ALA A 67 0.82 21.86 4.16
CA ALA A 67 1.94 22.22 3.31
C ALA A 67 2.47 20.97 2.58
N THR A 68 2.79 21.15 1.30
CA THR A 68 3.42 20.09 0.50
C THR A 68 4.92 20.25 0.53
N VAL A 69 5.63 19.14 0.71
CA VAL A 69 7.10 19.10 0.67
C VAL A 69 7.56 19.37 -0.76
N ARG A 70 8.30 20.43 -0.94
CA ARG A 70 8.81 20.90 -2.24
C ARG A 70 9.93 19.99 -2.75
N SER A 71 10.31 20.17 -4.02
CA SER A 71 11.41 19.41 -4.65
C SER A 71 12.78 19.59 -3.98
N ASP A 72 12.97 20.69 -3.23
CA ASP A 72 14.17 20.94 -2.43
C ASP A 72 14.10 20.30 -1.02
N GLY A 73 13.07 19.49 -0.74
CA GLY A 73 12.89 18.82 0.54
C GLY A 73 12.34 19.68 1.67
N LYS A 74 11.98 20.94 1.39
CA LYS A 74 11.53 21.92 2.38
C LYS A 74 10.02 22.15 2.32
N ILE A 75 9.47 22.65 3.41
CA ILE A 75 8.14 23.27 3.46
C ILE A 75 8.26 24.71 3.91
N SER A 76 7.35 25.57 3.42
CA SER A 76 7.26 26.98 3.83
C SER A 76 6.11 27.12 4.82
N LEU A 77 6.40 27.66 6.00
CA LEU A 77 5.44 27.86 7.07
C LEU A 77 5.45 29.32 7.53
N GLU A 78 4.30 29.81 7.97
CA GLU A 78 4.20 31.15 8.54
C GLU A 78 5.13 31.31 9.76
N LEU A 79 5.63 32.51 10.00
CA LEU A 79 6.52 32.94 11.06
C LEU A 79 7.93 32.34 11.02
N VAL A 80 8.12 31.13 10.54
CA VAL A 80 9.41 30.41 10.61
C VAL A 80 10.06 30.19 9.24
N GLY A 81 9.33 30.48 8.16
CA GLY A 81 9.83 30.38 6.78
C GLY A 81 10.06 28.95 6.30
N ASP A 82 11.12 28.75 5.53
CA ASP A 82 11.47 27.46 4.94
C ASP A 82 12.18 26.54 5.95
N ILE A 83 11.67 25.30 6.09
CA ILE A 83 12.21 24.30 7.01
C ILE A 83 12.36 22.98 6.27
N GLU A 84 13.48 22.30 6.46
CA GLU A 84 13.77 21.00 5.90
C GLU A 84 12.90 19.92 6.55
N ALA A 85 12.04 19.29 5.75
CA ALA A 85 11.11 18.25 6.18
C ALA A 85 11.50 16.87 5.66
N ALA A 86 12.11 16.79 4.47
CA ALA A 86 12.48 15.53 3.86
C ALA A 86 13.44 14.71 4.73
N ALA A 87 13.35 13.38 4.63
CA ALA A 87 14.11 12.38 5.39
C ALA A 87 13.88 12.37 6.91
N GLN A 88 13.08 13.29 7.48
CA GLN A 88 12.68 13.30 8.88
C GLN A 88 11.48 12.36 9.12
N THR A 89 11.35 11.82 10.34
CA THR A 89 10.06 11.22 10.74
C THR A 89 9.08 12.33 11.13
N PRO A 90 7.75 12.12 11.01
CA PRO A 90 6.76 13.13 11.41
C PRO A 90 6.96 13.63 12.85
N GLU A 91 7.32 12.71 13.77
CA GLU A 91 7.56 13.04 15.17
C GLU A 91 8.83 13.87 15.36
N ALA A 92 9.92 13.53 14.64
CA ALA A 92 11.16 14.30 14.68
C ALA A 92 10.92 15.70 14.10
N PHE A 93 10.19 15.78 13.01
CA PHE A 93 9.84 17.04 12.37
C PHE A 93 8.95 17.91 13.26
N ALA A 94 7.96 17.33 13.96
CA ALA A 94 7.15 18.06 14.94
C ALA A 94 8.00 18.67 16.06
N LYS A 95 9.02 17.98 16.54
CA LYS A 95 9.96 18.52 17.55
C LYS A 95 10.78 19.70 16.98
N ILE A 96 11.26 19.58 15.74
CA ILE A 96 11.98 20.66 15.06
C ILE A 96 11.10 21.91 14.93
N LEU A 97 9.82 21.72 14.51
CA LEU A 97 8.86 22.81 14.42
C LEU A 97 8.62 23.45 15.78
N GLY A 98 8.36 22.64 16.82
CA GLY A 98 8.18 23.15 18.18
C GLY A 98 9.35 24.02 18.65
N ALA A 99 10.58 23.59 18.41
CA ALA A 99 11.77 24.36 18.76
C ALA A 99 11.90 25.67 17.94
N ARG A 100 11.51 25.66 16.66
CA ARG A 100 11.53 26.87 15.81
C ARG A 100 10.48 27.88 16.25
N TYR A 101 9.24 27.41 16.46
CA TYR A 101 8.14 28.26 16.89
C TYR A 101 8.23 28.75 18.35
N ALA A 102 9.05 28.11 19.21
CA ALA A 102 9.28 28.57 20.58
C ALA A 102 9.91 29.96 20.69
N ARG A 103 10.43 30.52 19.59
CA ARG A 103 10.94 31.89 19.52
C ARG A 103 9.80 32.92 19.42
N GLU A 104 8.68 32.52 18.80
CA GLU A 104 7.53 33.40 18.49
C GLU A 104 6.32 33.08 19.36
N LEU A 105 6.18 31.84 19.83
CA LEU A 105 5.05 31.36 20.60
C LEU A 105 5.46 30.82 21.97
N ARG A 106 4.60 30.96 22.95
CA ARG A 106 4.81 30.35 24.28
C ARG A 106 4.39 28.89 24.28
N ASN A 107 5.34 28.00 24.57
CA ASN A 107 5.11 26.54 24.70
C ASN A 107 4.33 25.94 23.52
N PRO A 108 4.77 26.08 22.26
CA PRO A 108 4.05 25.55 21.12
C PRO A 108 4.05 24.02 21.14
N THR A 109 2.86 23.43 21.16
CA THR A 109 2.67 21.99 20.97
C THR A 109 2.27 21.75 19.52
N VAL A 110 3.15 21.12 18.74
CA VAL A 110 2.97 20.88 17.31
C VAL A 110 2.77 19.41 17.05
N THR A 111 1.77 19.08 16.24
CA THR A 111 1.54 17.73 15.70
C THR A 111 1.66 17.80 14.19
N VAL A 112 2.37 16.83 13.61
CA VAL A 112 2.51 16.69 12.16
C VAL A 112 1.89 15.36 11.73
N VAL A 113 0.94 15.44 10.81
CA VAL A 113 0.27 14.27 10.23
C VAL A 113 0.54 14.24 8.73
N VAL A 114 0.99 13.13 8.19
CA VAL A 114 1.10 12.94 6.74
C VAL A 114 -0.30 12.71 6.21
N GLN A 115 -0.83 13.68 5.46
CA GLN A 115 -2.19 13.62 4.92
C GLN A 115 -2.24 12.85 3.59
N SER A 116 -1.24 13.05 2.75
CA SER A 116 -1.10 12.31 1.49
C SER A 116 0.38 12.08 1.18
N PHE A 117 0.65 10.94 0.58
CA PHE A 117 1.99 10.58 0.12
C PHE A 117 2.16 11.08 -1.31
N GLY A 118 3.18 11.90 -1.57
CA GLY A 118 3.40 12.55 -2.87
C GLY A 118 4.06 11.66 -3.91
N GLY A 119 4.53 10.50 -3.52
CA GLY A 119 5.21 9.58 -4.42
C GLY A 119 4.26 8.80 -5.32
N GLN A 120 4.79 8.35 -6.44
CA GLN A 120 4.14 7.40 -7.33
C GLN A 120 5.01 6.16 -7.51
N VAL A 121 4.37 5.04 -7.79
CA VAL A 121 4.99 3.79 -8.22
C VAL A 121 4.52 3.51 -9.63
N PHE A 122 5.41 3.09 -10.50
CA PHE A 122 5.10 2.81 -11.89
C PHE A 122 4.99 1.31 -12.09
N VAL A 123 3.89 0.84 -12.68
CA VAL A 123 3.68 -0.57 -13.00
C VAL A 123 3.55 -0.73 -14.50
N ALA A 124 4.41 -1.56 -15.09
CA ALA A 124 4.52 -1.74 -16.53
C ALA A 124 4.67 -3.22 -16.92
N GLY A 125 4.55 -3.50 -18.21
CA GLY A 125 4.69 -4.86 -18.79
C GLY A 125 3.38 -5.63 -18.80
N GLU A 126 3.42 -6.93 -18.51
CA GLU A 126 2.28 -7.85 -18.61
C GLU A 126 1.32 -7.74 -17.41
N VAL A 127 0.80 -6.54 -17.19
CA VAL A 127 -0.32 -6.24 -16.28
C VAL A 127 -1.53 -5.76 -17.06
N LYS A 128 -2.73 -5.86 -16.50
CA LYS A 128 -3.96 -5.51 -17.24
C LYS A 128 -4.01 -4.04 -17.61
N ARG A 129 -3.53 -3.14 -16.74
CA ARG A 129 -3.52 -1.68 -16.95
C ARG A 129 -2.18 -1.11 -16.49
N PRO A 130 -1.16 -1.06 -17.37
CA PRO A 130 0.08 -0.36 -17.06
C PRO A 130 -0.21 1.10 -16.70
N THR A 131 0.23 1.56 -15.53
CA THR A 131 -0.10 2.89 -15.02
C THR A 131 0.84 3.32 -13.89
N ALA A 132 0.87 4.62 -13.61
CA ALA A 132 1.40 5.17 -12.38
C ALA A 132 0.33 5.08 -11.27
N ILE A 133 0.72 4.64 -10.09
CA ILE A 133 -0.13 4.43 -8.92
C ILE A 133 0.37 5.34 -7.81
N SER A 134 -0.51 6.05 -7.14
CA SER A 134 -0.15 6.83 -5.96
C SER A 134 0.43 5.90 -4.90
N PHE A 135 1.62 6.24 -4.41
CA PHE A 135 2.28 5.47 -3.36
C PHE A 135 1.50 5.59 -2.04
N ALA A 136 1.37 4.47 -1.34
CA ALA A 136 0.89 4.43 0.04
C ALA A 136 1.97 3.78 0.91
N HIS A 137 2.14 4.28 2.14
CA HIS A 137 3.10 3.69 3.07
C HIS A 137 2.79 2.21 3.32
N GLY A 138 3.81 1.36 3.24
CA GLY A 138 3.65 -0.09 3.38
C GLY A 138 3.14 -0.81 2.13
N MET A 139 2.92 -0.11 1.00
CA MET A 139 2.51 -0.73 -0.26
C MET A 139 3.53 -1.77 -0.71
N THR A 140 3.05 -2.98 -1.05
CA THR A 140 3.89 -4.05 -1.57
C THR A 140 3.82 -4.15 -3.10
N ALA A 141 4.74 -4.92 -3.69
CA ALA A 141 4.76 -5.16 -5.12
C ALA A 141 3.45 -5.82 -5.62
N LEU A 142 2.90 -6.78 -4.87
CA LEU A 142 1.63 -7.41 -5.23
C LEU A 142 0.46 -6.44 -5.14
N GLN A 143 0.41 -5.58 -4.12
CA GLN A 143 -0.64 -4.57 -3.98
C GLN A 143 -0.62 -3.57 -5.13
N ALA A 144 0.56 -3.12 -5.55
CA ALA A 144 0.68 -2.25 -6.71
C ALA A 144 0.22 -2.93 -8.00
N ILE A 145 0.62 -4.19 -8.23
CA ILE A 145 0.17 -4.96 -9.39
C ILE A 145 -1.35 -5.20 -9.36
N ALA A 146 -1.91 -5.49 -8.18
CA ALA A 146 -3.36 -5.63 -8.01
C ALA A 146 -4.10 -4.33 -8.36
N SER A 147 -3.57 -3.17 -7.94
CA SER A 147 -4.10 -1.85 -8.30
C SER A 147 -4.02 -1.57 -9.80
N ALA A 148 -3.02 -2.13 -10.49
CA ALA A 148 -2.93 -2.14 -11.95
C ALA A 148 -3.88 -3.14 -12.64
N GLY A 149 -4.79 -3.76 -11.89
CA GLY A 149 -5.78 -4.74 -12.37
C GLY A 149 -5.28 -6.19 -12.38
N GLY A 150 -4.11 -6.45 -11.82
CA GLY A 150 -3.50 -7.78 -11.74
C GLY A 150 -2.66 -8.16 -12.96
N PHE A 151 -2.10 -9.35 -12.91
CA PHE A 151 -1.31 -9.93 -14.00
C PHE A 151 -2.15 -10.27 -15.22
N ARG A 152 -1.53 -10.26 -16.40
CA ARG A 152 -2.07 -10.92 -17.61
C ARG A 152 -1.71 -12.40 -17.59
N ASP A 153 -2.40 -13.21 -18.38
CA ASP A 153 -2.16 -14.65 -18.48
C ASP A 153 -0.78 -14.97 -19.05
N THR A 154 -0.19 -14.03 -19.81
CA THR A 154 1.14 -14.11 -20.40
C THR A 154 2.27 -13.68 -19.47
N ALA A 155 1.95 -13.25 -18.24
CA ALA A 155 2.92 -12.72 -17.28
C ALA A 155 3.84 -13.80 -16.71
N ASN A 156 5.12 -13.46 -16.56
CA ASN A 156 6.10 -14.28 -15.86
C ASN A 156 6.26 -13.85 -14.42
N LEU A 157 5.58 -14.53 -13.50
CA LEU A 157 5.58 -14.22 -12.08
C LEU A 157 6.91 -14.54 -11.39
N HIS A 158 7.78 -15.36 -12.02
CA HIS A 158 9.11 -15.70 -11.46
C HIS A 158 10.17 -14.65 -11.78
N GLY A 159 9.87 -13.73 -12.68
CA GLY A 159 10.84 -12.79 -13.19
C GLY A 159 10.39 -11.34 -13.12
N VAL A 160 9.51 -10.98 -12.21
CA VAL A 160 9.12 -9.58 -12.00
C VAL A 160 10.35 -8.79 -11.58
N VAL A 161 10.55 -7.61 -12.17
CA VAL A 161 11.70 -6.75 -11.89
C VAL A 161 11.24 -5.50 -11.19
N LEU A 162 11.76 -5.26 -10.00
CA LEU A 162 11.65 -4.00 -9.28
C LEU A 162 12.91 -3.18 -9.58
N MET A 163 12.74 -2.02 -10.18
CA MET A 163 13.80 -1.05 -10.40
C MET A 163 13.68 0.06 -9.37
N ARG A 164 14.67 0.17 -8.49
CA ARG A 164 14.73 1.17 -7.43
C ARG A 164 15.89 2.11 -7.66
N VAL A 165 15.68 3.39 -7.45
CA VAL A 165 16.76 4.38 -7.50
C VAL A 165 17.57 4.30 -6.22
N SER A 166 18.88 4.11 -6.36
CA SER A 166 19.84 4.14 -5.26
C SER A 166 21.09 4.87 -5.72
N ASN A 167 21.48 5.93 -5.02
CA ASN A 167 22.62 6.79 -5.38
C ASN A 167 22.53 7.36 -6.81
N GLY A 168 21.33 7.71 -7.27
CA GLY A 168 21.11 8.26 -8.61
C GLY A 168 21.10 7.24 -9.75
N GLU A 169 21.22 5.94 -9.45
CA GLU A 169 21.19 4.86 -10.42
C GLU A 169 20.03 3.91 -10.16
N TYR A 170 19.45 3.36 -11.23
CA TYR A 170 18.45 2.31 -11.11
C TYR A 170 19.12 0.97 -10.81
N ARG A 171 18.73 0.36 -9.68
CA ARG A 171 19.17 -0.99 -9.30
C ARG A 171 18.03 -1.99 -9.50
N PRO A 172 18.19 -2.99 -10.36
CA PRO A 172 17.18 -4.00 -10.57
C PRO A 172 17.20 -5.04 -9.43
N HIS A 173 16.02 -5.36 -8.92
CA HIS A 173 15.77 -6.45 -7.98
C HIS A 173 14.78 -7.41 -8.61
N ARG A 174 15.15 -8.68 -8.74
CA ARG A 174 14.25 -9.71 -9.25
C ARG A 174 13.35 -10.22 -8.14
N LEU A 175 12.05 -10.22 -8.40
CA LEU A 175 11.02 -10.70 -7.47
C LEU A 175 10.37 -11.96 -8.04
N ALA A 176 10.36 -13.05 -7.26
CA ALA A 176 9.67 -14.28 -7.59
C ALA A 176 8.28 -14.30 -6.93
N LEU A 177 7.31 -13.59 -7.51
CA LEU A 177 5.98 -13.39 -6.92
C LEU A 177 5.04 -14.58 -7.07
N ASN A 178 5.42 -15.64 -7.79
CA ASN A 178 4.60 -16.85 -7.97
C ASN A 178 4.21 -17.51 -6.63
N ARG A 179 5.13 -17.57 -5.66
CA ARG A 179 4.89 -18.16 -4.34
C ARG A 179 4.00 -17.26 -3.47
N ALA A 180 4.19 -15.96 -3.59
CA ALA A 180 3.39 -14.96 -2.88
C ALA A 180 1.94 -14.93 -3.40
N VAL A 181 1.74 -14.99 -4.72
CA VAL A 181 0.41 -15.11 -5.34
C VAL A 181 -0.28 -16.42 -4.92
N ALA A 182 0.47 -17.52 -4.75
CA ALA A 182 -0.07 -18.79 -4.26
C ALA A 182 -0.32 -18.81 -2.73
N GLY A 183 -0.06 -17.71 -2.00
CA GLY A 183 -0.21 -17.64 -0.55
C GLY A 183 0.77 -18.49 0.26
N LYS A 184 1.86 -18.96 -0.38
CA LYS A 184 2.84 -19.87 0.24
C LYS A 184 3.99 -19.16 0.94
N ASP A 185 4.41 -18.02 0.40
CA ASP A 185 5.59 -17.31 0.89
C ASP A 185 5.55 -15.85 0.41
N LEU A 186 5.51 -14.93 1.35
CA LEU A 186 5.47 -13.48 1.10
C LEU A 186 6.85 -12.82 1.11
N SER A 187 7.93 -13.57 1.33
CA SER A 187 9.29 -13.01 1.44
C SER A 187 9.76 -12.25 0.19
N SER A 188 9.23 -12.63 -0.98
CA SER A 188 9.52 -11.97 -2.26
C SER A 188 8.61 -10.79 -2.57
N ASP A 189 7.57 -10.55 -1.75
CA ASP A 189 6.66 -9.41 -1.91
C ASP A 189 7.21 -8.20 -1.16
N LEU A 190 8.19 -7.55 -1.78
CA LEU A 190 8.88 -6.42 -1.18
C LEU A 190 8.00 -5.19 -1.05
N GLN A 191 8.20 -4.45 0.05
CA GLN A 191 7.65 -3.12 0.19
C GLN A 191 8.28 -2.15 -0.82
N LEU A 192 7.43 -1.36 -1.46
CA LEU A 192 7.83 -0.38 -2.44
C LEU A 192 8.23 0.94 -1.78
N GLN A 193 8.96 1.72 -2.53
CA GLN A 193 9.33 3.09 -2.21
C GLN A 193 8.79 4.04 -3.29
N PRO A 194 8.64 5.35 -3.00
CA PRO A 194 8.33 6.32 -4.02
C PRO A 194 9.32 6.26 -5.19
N ALA A 195 8.82 6.43 -6.40
CA ALA A 195 9.55 6.32 -7.67
C ALA A 195 10.04 4.91 -8.05
N ASP A 196 9.66 3.86 -7.32
CA ASP A 196 9.91 2.48 -7.76
C ASP A 196 9.17 2.18 -9.07
N VAL A 197 9.82 1.40 -9.94
CA VAL A 197 9.24 0.90 -11.19
C VAL A 197 9.15 -0.61 -11.14
N LEU A 198 7.94 -1.14 -11.21
CA LEU A 198 7.67 -2.58 -11.33
C LEU A 198 7.45 -2.93 -12.79
N TYR A 199 8.29 -3.81 -13.32
CA TYR A 199 8.12 -4.36 -14.64
C TYR A 199 7.80 -5.85 -14.57
N VAL A 200 6.66 -6.24 -15.15
CA VAL A 200 6.22 -7.62 -15.25
C VAL A 200 6.56 -8.15 -16.65
N PRO A 201 7.55 -9.04 -16.80
CA PRO A 201 7.92 -9.56 -18.11
C PRO A 201 6.93 -10.60 -18.62
N ARG A 202 6.96 -10.82 -19.92
CA ARG A 202 6.24 -11.92 -20.57
C ARG A 202 6.98 -13.24 -20.34
N THR A 203 6.22 -14.34 -20.26
CA THR A 203 6.79 -15.70 -20.25
C THR A 203 7.67 -15.92 -21.48
N GLY A 204 8.91 -16.36 -21.28
CA GLY A 204 9.88 -16.61 -22.36
C GLY A 204 10.96 -15.55 -22.55
N ILE A 205 10.90 -14.40 -21.84
CA ILE A 205 11.99 -13.40 -21.86
C ILE A 205 12.98 -13.75 -20.74
N ALA A 206 14.19 -14.16 -21.11
CA ALA A 206 15.20 -14.65 -20.18
C ALA A 206 16.13 -13.56 -19.58
N GLU A 207 16.20 -12.36 -20.17
CA GLU A 207 17.24 -11.38 -19.83
C GLU A 207 16.73 -10.11 -19.17
N VAL A 208 16.94 -10.01 -17.85
CA VAL A 208 16.64 -8.82 -17.04
C VAL A 208 17.42 -7.58 -17.53
N ASN A 209 18.66 -7.77 -18.00
CA ASN A 209 19.52 -6.68 -18.46
C ASN A 209 18.98 -5.99 -19.73
N LEU A 210 18.36 -6.74 -20.64
CA LEU A 210 17.70 -6.18 -21.83
C LEU A 210 16.49 -5.32 -21.45
N ILE A 211 15.79 -5.69 -20.39
CA ILE A 211 14.61 -4.95 -19.90
C ILE A 211 15.05 -3.60 -19.31
N VAL A 212 16.11 -3.59 -18.51
CA VAL A 212 16.67 -2.36 -17.91
C VAL A 212 17.12 -1.39 -19.00
N ASP A 213 17.86 -1.89 -20.00
CA ASP A 213 18.36 -1.03 -21.09
C ASP A 213 17.25 -0.53 -22.03
N GLN A 214 16.27 -1.37 -22.34
CA GLN A 214 15.18 -1.01 -23.26
C GLN A 214 14.10 -0.14 -22.62
N TYR A 215 13.72 -0.42 -21.37
CA TYR A 215 12.60 0.27 -20.73
C TYR A 215 13.04 1.50 -19.94
N VAL A 216 14.10 1.41 -19.15
CA VAL A 216 14.52 2.55 -18.31
C VAL A 216 15.07 3.67 -19.17
N LYS A 217 15.93 3.35 -20.17
CA LYS A 217 16.56 4.37 -21.03
C LYS A 217 15.66 4.89 -22.16
N LYS A 218 14.67 4.12 -22.62
CA LYS A 218 13.85 4.49 -23.77
C LYS A 218 12.42 4.94 -23.43
N VAL A 219 11.83 4.42 -22.37
CA VAL A 219 10.41 4.65 -22.05
C VAL A 219 10.22 5.66 -20.90
N LEU A 220 11.25 5.88 -20.10
CA LEU A 220 11.25 6.84 -18.99
C LEU A 220 12.36 7.90 -19.11
N PRO A 221 12.58 8.52 -20.30
CA PRO A 221 13.61 9.54 -20.45
C PRO A 221 13.34 10.79 -19.61
N ASP A 222 12.07 11.03 -19.23
CA ASP A 222 11.58 12.23 -18.55
C ASP A 222 11.14 11.99 -17.10
N LEU A 223 11.56 10.91 -16.45
CA LEU A 223 11.39 10.86 -15.00
C LEU A 223 12.17 12.01 -14.38
N PRO A 224 11.53 12.84 -13.53
CA PRO A 224 12.22 13.95 -12.92
C PRO A 224 13.46 13.42 -12.21
N TYR A 225 14.61 13.98 -12.58
CA TYR A 225 15.86 13.77 -11.87
C TYR A 225 15.62 14.14 -10.41
N ILE A 226 15.57 13.14 -9.55
CA ILE A 226 15.57 13.35 -8.10
C ILE A 226 17.04 13.48 -7.72
N PRO A 227 17.54 14.69 -7.40
CA PRO A 227 18.92 14.85 -7.00
C PRO A 227 19.19 14.02 -5.75
N PRO A 228 20.37 13.41 -5.61
CA PRO A 228 20.75 12.70 -4.40
C PRO A 228 20.66 13.68 -3.23
N ILE A 229 19.89 13.32 -2.22
CA ILE A 229 19.86 14.05 -0.96
C ILE A 229 21.09 13.59 -0.19
N PHE A 230 22.12 14.46 -0.14
CA PHE A 230 23.30 14.28 0.72
C PHE A 230 22.93 14.50 2.19
#